data_fd8e19896841af8ff6e8cfdd1e3770b2
#
_entry.id   fd8e19896841af8ff6e8cfdd1e3770b2
#
_cell.length_a   1.000
_cell.length_b   1.000
_cell.length_c   1.000
_cell.angle_alpha   90.00
_cell.angle_beta   90.00
_cell.angle_gamma   90.00
#
_symmetry.space_group_name_H-M   'P 1'
#
loop_
_entity.id
_entity.type
_entity.pdbx_description
1 polymer ?
#
loop_
_entity_poly.entity_id
_entity_poly.type
_entity_poly.pdbx_seq_one_letter_code
_entity_poly.pdbx_strand_id
1 'polypeptide(L)'
;MLPTCTENRGAHMKKIVISLLLLTLSFRLSAQIDYLEPVKPFTTYTGELGEYYRNVFSLLNTGFQQPPYARYVAIPSFSPEYAMSVEKKNGRCLLIANTLSRTYWQAEKGTVKVETKSVPISQSLYQSLGAIARLVTSQIQDMDGSTAGLDGVVYYFSSTDAKGKEIMGRKWLPMKGTLMERLVLVCQSAYMLSQGENISEQALAEEANALLKELETRAKEQPDAYKKPVYVGIYSVGVKQRSPSGKEIEELPHLPDSCPNEYVAARIVYPADLLAKNISGYALCEFTIDKEGVILRPHILKSTHPEFAEEALRIVKEMPKWTPALVGGKPADSTYTLYVPFRPQLYKEQVRERGLSKKD
;
A
#
# COMPACT_ATOMS: atom_id res chain seq x y z
N MET A 1 -48.73 40.27 -23.41
CA MET A 1 -47.29 40.42 -23.16
C MET A 1 -46.75 39.12 -22.68
N LEU A 2 -45.98 38.40 -23.51
CA LEU A 2 -45.36 37.15 -23.17
C LEU A 2 -43.94 37.43 -22.60
N PRO A 3 -43.49 36.79 -21.52
CA PRO A 3 -42.13 37.00 -20.99
C PRO A 3 -41.10 36.25 -21.83
N THR A 4 -40.01 36.92 -22.12
CA THR A 4 -38.92 36.55 -23.00
C THR A 4 -38.08 35.41 -22.41
N CYS A 5 -37.82 34.41 -23.26
CA CYS A 5 -37.10 33.16 -22.97
C CYS A 5 -35.57 33.31 -23.05
N THR A 6 -34.95 34.23 -22.33
CA THR A 6 -33.49 34.47 -22.39
C THR A 6 -32.72 34.29 -21.09
N GLU A 7 -33.39 34.18 -19.94
CA GLU A 7 -32.66 34.03 -18.64
C GLU A 7 -32.26 32.63 -18.23
N ASN A 8 -32.82 31.59 -18.87
CA ASN A 8 -32.59 30.20 -18.43
C ASN A 8 -31.39 29.50 -19.10
N ARG A 9 -30.82 30.08 -20.17
CA ARG A 9 -29.63 29.48 -20.83
C ARG A 9 -28.33 29.74 -20.11
N GLY A 10 -28.21 30.91 -19.44
CA GLY A 10 -26.99 31.27 -18.70
C GLY A 10 -26.77 30.45 -17.42
N ALA A 11 -27.84 30.08 -16.73
CA ALA A 11 -27.76 29.29 -15.51
C ALA A 11 -27.45 27.82 -15.78
N HIS A 12 -27.95 27.26 -16.91
CA HIS A 12 -27.64 25.91 -17.33
C HIS A 12 -26.19 25.77 -17.83
N MET A 13 -25.70 26.73 -18.60
CA MET A 13 -24.28 26.74 -19.05
C MET A 13 -23.30 26.91 -17.89
N LYS A 14 -23.60 27.76 -16.88
CA LYS A 14 -22.76 27.88 -15.69
C LYS A 14 -22.72 26.58 -14.87
N LYS A 15 -23.83 25.87 -14.72
CA LYS A 15 -23.88 24.56 -14.03
C LYS A 15 -23.10 23.49 -14.79
N ILE A 16 -23.17 23.46 -16.12
CA ILE A 16 -22.42 22.51 -16.97
C ILE A 16 -20.91 22.82 -16.91
N VAL A 17 -20.51 24.08 -16.95
CA VAL A 17 -19.10 24.48 -16.84
C VAL A 17 -18.54 24.17 -15.46
N ILE A 18 -19.29 24.42 -14.38
CA ILE A 18 -18.89 24.08 -13.01
C ILE A 18 -18.80 22.54 -12.82
N SER A 19 -19.74 21.76 -13.39
CA SER A 19 -19.68 20.29 -13.38
C SER A 19 -18.48 19.75 -14.17
N LEU A 20 -18.17 20.31 -15.33
CA LEU A 20 -16.97 19.94 -16.10
C LEU A 20 -15.68 20.35 -15.37
N LEU A 21 -15.64 21.53 -14.73
CA LEU A 21 -14.48 21.95 -13.93
C LEU A 21 -14.26 21.05 -12.70
N LEU A 22 -15.34 20.63 -12.02
CA LEU A 22 -15.27 19.71 -10.89
C LEU A 22 -14.86 18.30 -11.34
N LEU A 23 -15.31 17.83 -12.53
CA LEU A 23 -14.84 16.56 -13.11
C LEU A 23 -13.34 16.61 -13.47
N THR A 24 -12.86 17.72 -14.06
CA THR A 24 -11.44 17.85 -14.40
C THR A 24 -10.55 18.01 -13.18
N LEU A 25 -11.04 18.62 -12.08
CA LEU A 25 -10.31 18.67 -10.81
C LEU A 25 -10.22 17.29 -10.13
N SER A 26 -11.31 16.50 -10.15
CA SER A 26 -11.29 15.15 -9.60
C SER A 26 -10.37 14.21 -10.39
N PHE A 27 -10.28 14.35 -11.72
CA PHE A 27 -9.32 13.61 -12.54
C PHE A 27 -7.86 13.98 -12.24
N ARG A 28 -7.56 15.26 -11.94
CA ARG A 28 -6.20 15.68 -11.60
C ARG A 28 -5.77 15.18 -10.21
N LEU A 29 -6.67 15.14 -9.24
CA LEU A 29 -6.38 14.58 -7.91
C LEU A 29 -6.15 13.05 -7.96
N SER A 30 -6.95 12.31 -8.73
CA SER A 30 -6.74 10.87 -8.97
C SER A 30 -5.41 10.58 -9.67
N ALA A 31 -5.01 11.42 -10.65
CA ALA A 31 -3.76 11.25 -11.38
C ALA A 31 -2.53 11.39 -10.47
N GLN A 32 -2.55 12.29 -9.49
CA GLN A 32 -1.44 12.49 -8.56
C GLN A 32 -1.20 11.31 -7.60
N ILE A 33 -2.24 10.57 -7.27
CA ILE A 33 -2.17 9.41 -6.34
C ILE A 33 -1.72 8.12 -7.06
N ASP A 34 -1.78 8.09 -8.38
CA ASP A 34 -1.56 6.89 -9.20
C ASP A 34 -0.11 6.75 -9.72
N TYR A 35 0.87 7.14 -8.93
CA TYR A 35 2.31 7.02 -9.21
C TYR A 35 3.05 6.36 -8.05
N LEU A 36 4.27 5.88 -8.32
CA LEU A 36 5.18 5.47 -7.26
C LEU A 36 5.72 6.70 -6.52
N GLU A 37 5.92 6.53 -5.23
CA GLU A 37 6.55 7.50 -4.34
C GLU A 37 8.06 7.21 -4.25
N PRO A 38 8.89 8.23 -3.95
CA PRO A 38 10.32 8.03 -3.77
C PRO A 38 10.62 7.18 -2.54
N VAL A 39 11.73 6.46 -2.60
CA VAL A 39 12.26 5.67 -1.50
C VAL A 39 13.56 6.27 -1.01
N LYS A 40 13.70 6.46 0.30
CA LYS A 40 14.97 6.84 0.92
C LYS A 40 15.96 5.70 0.91
N PRO A 41 17.28 5.97 0.83
CA PRO A 41 18.28 4.96 1.12
C PRO A 41 18.03 4.34 2.51
N PHE A 42 17.97 3.01 2.60
CA PHE A 42 17.72 2.34 3.89
C PHE A 42 18.81 2.64 4.94
N THR A 43 19.98 3.11 4.51
CA THR A 43 21.06 3.58 5.39
C THR A 43 20.73 4.81 6.21
N THR A 44 19.66 5.53 5.84
CA THR A 44 19.25 6.75 6.55
C THR A 44 18.28 6.46 7.69
N TYR A 45 17.73 5.25 7.77
CA TYR A 45 16.96 4.81 8.93
C TYR A 45 17.91 4.42 10.05
N THR A 46 17.60 4.86 11.27
CA THR A 46 18.36 4.56 12.50
C THR A 46 17.57 3.64 13.42
N GLY A 47 18.20 3.09 14.45
CA GLY A 47 17.55 2.24 15.43
C GLY A 47 17.00 0.93 14.85
N GLU A 48 16.01 0.36 15.50
CA GLU A 48 15.39 -0.93 15.15
C GLU A 48 14.80 -0.95 13.74
N LEU A 49 14.18 0.13 13.31
CA LEU A 49 13.63 0.22 11.95
C LEU A 49 14.72 0.19 10.88
N GLY A 50 15.84 0.84 11.13
CA GLY A 50 16.98 0.79 10.21
C GLY A 50 17.60 -0.61 10.15
N GLU A 51 17.67 -1.30 11.28
CA GLU A 51 18.09 -2.70 11.35
C GLU A 51 17.13 -3.60 10.58
N TYR A 52 15.82 -3.43 10.81
CA TYR A 52 14.77 -4.16 10.10
C TYR A 52 14.92 -4.06 8.59
N TYR A 53 14.92 -2.85 8.03
CA TYR A 53 15.01 -2.68 6.58
C TYR A 53 16.30 -3.25 6.00
N ARG A 54 17.45 -3.02 6.64
CA ARG A 54 18.72 -3.59 6.18
C ARG A 54 18.69 -5.11 6.14
N ASN A 55 18.18 -5.75 7.19
CA ASN A 55 18.15 -7.20 7.28
C ASN A 55 17.10 -7.82 6.34
N VAL A 56 15.88 -7.29 6.30
CA VAL A 56 14.82 -7.79 5.43
C VAL A 56 15.20 -7.66 3.96
N PHE A 57 15.69 -6.50 3.53
CA PHE A 57 16.10 -6.34 2.13
C PHE A 57 17.36 -7.14 1.78
N SER A 58 18.27 -7.34 2.72
CA SER A 58 19.42 -8.24 2.54
C SER A 58 18.96 -9.68 2.31
N LEU A 59 18.04 -10.18 3.14
CA LEU A 59 17.47 -11.52 3.02
C LEU A 59 16.68 -11.68 1.72
N LEU A 60 15.78 -10.75 1.43
CA LEU A 60 14.90 -10.81 0.25
C LEU A 60 15.67 -10.67 -1.08
N ASN A 61 16.82 -10.01 -1.08
CA ASN A 61 17.65 -9.85 -2.29
C ASN A 61 18.70 -10.98 -2.45
N THR A 62 18.72 -11.96 -1.55
CA THR A 62 19.69 -13.06 -1.61
C THR A 62 19.63 -13.79 -2.97
N GLY A 63 20.76 -13.89 -3.66
CA GLY A 63 20.89 -14.58 -4.95
C GLY A 63 20.27 -13.87 -6.16
N PHE A 64 19.69 -12.68 -5.98
CA PHE A 64 19.17 -11.87 -7.08
C PHE A 64 20.28 -11.15 -7.83
N GLN A 65 20.11 -11.03 -9.14
CA GLN A 65 21.04 -10.29 -10.01
C GLN A 65 21.07 -8.80 -9.67
N GLN A 66 22.26 -8.22 -9.65
CA GLN A 66 22.47 -6.79 -9.46
C GLN A 66 23.17 -6.18 -10.68
N PRO A 67 22.74 -5.00 -11.16
CA PRO A 67 21.54 -4.28 -10.76
C PRO A 67 20.24 -4.97 -11.25
N PRO A 68 19.08 -4.63 -10.70
CA PRO A 68 17.81 -5.31 -11.03
C PRO A 68 17.33 -4.95 -12.45
N TYR A 69 16.92 -5.94 -13.22
CA TYR A 69 16.18 -5.73 -14.46
C TYR A 69 14.74 -5.27 -14.18
N ALA A 70 14.04 -6.00 -13.32
CA ALA A 70 12.78 -5.64 -12.71
C ALA A 70 12.65 -6.38 -11.38
N ARG A 71 12.31 -5.67 -10.32
CA ARG A 71 12.15 -6.27 -8.99
C ARG A 71 10.92 -5.70 -8.30
N TYR A 72 10.25 -6.57 -7.58
CA TYR A 72 9.10 -6.28 -6.76
C TYR A 72 9.34 -6.82 -5.36
N VAL A 73 9.08 -6.00 -4.34
CA VAL A 73 9.17 -6.41 -2.93
C VAL A 73 7.89 -6.02 -2.23
N ALA A 74 7.32 -6.91 -1.47
CA ALA A 74 6.16 -6.67 -0.63
C ALA A 74 6.55 -6.79 0.84
N ILE A 75 6.24 -5.75 1.60
CA ILE A 75 6.45 -5.66 3.05
C ILE A 75 5.07 -5.54 3.71
N PRO A 76 4.41 -6.67 3.98
CA PRO A 76 3.15 -6.69 4.70
C PRO A 76 3.37 -6.54 6.20
N SER A 77 2.42 -5.91 6.90
CA SER A 77 2.51 -5.72 8.36
C SER A 77 2.36 -7.03 9.16
N PHE A 78 1.67 -8.06 8.61
CA PHE A 78 1.24 -9.24 9.39
C PHE A 78 1.43 -10.59 8.68
N SER A 79 2.21 -10.65 7.64
CA SER A 79 2.54 -11.89 6.95
C SER A 79 4.00 -11.84 6.51
N PRO A 80 4.62 -12.97 6.20
CA PRO A 80 6.00 -12.98 5.75
C PRO A 80 6.25 -12.04 4.57
N GLU A 81 7.34 -11.32 4.64
CA GLU A 81 7.83 -10.46 3.58
C GLU A 81 8.33 -11.31 2.40
N TYR A 82 8.14 -10.80 1.19
CA TYR A 82 8.59 -11.50 -0.01
C TYR A 82 9.06 -10.55 -1.11
N ALA A 83 9.88 -11.09 -1.99
CA ALA A 83 10.37 -10.39 -3.16
C ALA A 83 10.36 -11.27 -4.39
N MET A 84 10.27 -10.66 -5.56
CA MET A 84 10.37 -11.31 -6.86
C MET A 84 11.32 -10.50 -7.75
N SER A 85 12.22 -11.20 -8.43
CA SER A 85 13.14 -10.65 -9.43
C SER A 85 12.87 -11.30 -10.79
N VAL A 86 12.83 -10.47 -11.81
CA VAL A 86 12.73 -10.89 -13.22
C VAL A 86 14.14 -10.90 -13.79
N GLU A 87 14.66 -12.07 -14.15
CA GLU A 87 16.04 -12.25 -14.49
C GLU A 87 16.25 -13.03 -15.79
N LYS A 88 17.42 -12.90 -16.39
CA LYS A 88 17.86 -13.74 -17.50
C LYS A 88 19.15 -14.45 -17.12
N LYS A 89 19.08 -15.79 -16.94
CA LYS A 89 20.23 -16.64 -16.60
C LYS A 89 20.40 -17.72 -17.65
N ASN A 90 21.61 -17.84 -18.17
CA ASN A 90 21.96 -18.85 -19.20
C ASN A 90 20.99 -18.85 -20.41
N GLY A 91 20.60 -17.66 -20.88
CA GLY A 91 19.68 -17.49 -22.00
C GLY A 91 18.20 -17.70 -21.66
N ARG A 92 17.84 -18.16 -20.46
CA ARG A 92 16.47 -18.40 -20.02
C ARG A 92 15.94 -17.21 -19.24
N CYS A 93 14.68 -16.82 -19.50
CA CYS A 93 13.95 -15.83 -18.72
C CYS A 93 13.31 -16.51 -17.52
N LEU A 94 13.46 -15.93 -16.33
CA LEU A 94 13.04 -16.51 -15.06
C LEU A 94 12.31 -15.49 -14.20
N LEU A 95 11.30 -15.94 -13.47
CA LEU A 95 10.85 -15.31 -12.23
C LEU A 95 11.54 -16.04 -11.09
N ILE A 96 12.21 -15.30 -10.21
CA ILE A 96 12.84 -15.83 -9.01
C ILE A 96 12.21 -15.11 -7.82
N ALA A 97 11.65 -15.86 -6.89
CA ALA A 97 11.01 -15.31 -5.71
C ALA A 97 11.69 -15.78 -4.43
N ASN A 98 11.88 -14.86 -3.52
CA ASN A 98 12.35 -15.09 -2.16
C ASN A 98 11.21 -14.76 -1.19
N THR A 99 10.88 -15.70 -0.30
CA THR A 99 9.86 -15.54 0.74
C THR A 99 10.50 -15.80 2.10
N LEU A 100 10.26 -14.94 3.07
CA LEU A 100 10.71 -15.21 4.43
C LEU A 100 9.84 -16.29 5.08
N SER A 101 10.44 -17.18 5.85
CA SER A 101 9.76 -18.29 6.50
C SER A 101 8.70 -17.85 7.53
N ARG A 102 8.79 -16.63 8.01
CA ARG A 102 7.87 -15.94 8.94
C ARG A 102 8.07 -14.44 8.88
N THR A 103 7.12 -13.69 9.41
CA THR A 103 7.21 -12.21 9.55
C THR A 103 8.44 -11.83 10.37
N TYR A 104 9.29 -10.98 9.82
CA TYR A 104 10.59 -10.65 10.42
C TYR A 104 10.47 -9.96 11.79
N TRP A 105 9.47 -9.06 11.95
CA TRP A 105 9.23 -8.37 13.23
C TRP A 105 8.89 -9.28 14.41
N GLN A 106 8.25 -10.41 14.13
CA GLN A 106 7.78 -11.34 15.15
C GLN A 106 8.78 -12.48 15.41
N ALA A 107 9.86 -12.52 14.64
CA ALA A 107 10.83 -13.60 14.71
C ALA A 107 12.00 -13.25 15.64
N GLU A 108 12.53 -14.26 16.32
CA GLU A 108 13.82 -14.13 16.98
C GLU A 108 14.92 -13.81 15.96
N LYS A 109 15.85 -12.90 16.34
CA LYS A 109 16.95 -12.49 15.45
C LYS A 109 17.74 -13.72 14.98
N GLY A 110 17.96 -13.80 13.67
CA GLY A 110 18.73 -14.88 13.04
C GLY A 110 17.98 -16.20 12.79
N THR A 111 16.70 -16.30 13.16
CA THR A 111 15.89 -17.51 12.92
C THR A 111 15.14 -17.50 11.60
N VAL A 112 14.99 -16.35 10.97
CA VAL A 112 14.27 -16.21 9.71
C VAL A 112 15.08 -16.77 8.56
N LYS A 113 14.47 -17.70 7.81
CA LYS A 113 15.06 -18.32 6.62
C LYS A 113 14.43 -17.73 5.36
N VAL A 114 15.16 -17.80 4.26
CA VAL A 114 14.67 -17.43 2.94
C VAL A 114 14.34 -18.72 2.17
N GLU A 115 13.11 -18.82 1.68
CA GLU A 115 12.72 -19.82 0.71
C GLU A 115 12.77 -19.22 -0.69
N THR A 116 13.58 -19.82 -1.56
CA THR A 116 13.73 -19.37 -2.94
C THR A 116 13.04 -20.35 -3.89
N LYS A 117 12.17 -19.82 -4.74
CA LYS A 117 11.56 -20.55 -5.84
C LYS A 117 11.81 -19.85 -7.15
N SER A 118 11.85 -20.59 -8.25
CA SER A 118 12.01 -20.01 -9.58
C SER A 118 11.23 -20.78 -10.62
N VAL A 119 10.71 -20.07 -11.61
CA VAL A 119 9.99 -20.62 -12.74
C VAL A 119 10.47 -19.98 -14.04
N PRO A 120 10.65 -20.75 -15.13
CA PRO A 120 10.90 -20.17 -16.44
C PRO A 120 9.65 -19.46 -16.95
N ILE A 121 9.86 -18.35 -17.66
CA ILE A 121 8.79 -17.57 -18.31
C ILE A 121 9.13 -17.28 -19.77
N SER A 122 8.12 -16.93 -20.53
CA SER A 122 8.27 -16.51 -21.93
C SER A 122 9.08 -15.21 -22.05
N GLN A 123 9.71 -15.04 -23.19
CA GLN A 123 10.42 -13.80 -23.53
C GLN A 123 9.46 -12.59 -23.54
N SER A 124 8.20 -12.81 -23.94
CA SER A 124 7.17 -11.76 -23.94
C SER A 124 6.88 -11.25 -22.54
N LEU A 125 6.55 -12.13 -21.60
CA LEU A 125 6.28 -11.75 -20.20
C LEU A 125 7.50 -11.08 -19.55
N TYR A 126 8.72 -11.63 -19.79
CA TYR A 126 9.96 -11.02 -19.33
C TYR A 126 10.11 -9.57 -19.81
N GLN A 127 9.89 -9.32 -21.11
CA GLN A 127 10.01 -7.98 -21.69
C GLN A 127 8.96 -7.01 -21.14
N SER A 128 7.72 -7.45 -20.99
CA SER A 128 6.61 -6.61 -20.50
C SER A 128 6.83 -6.21 -19.04
N LEU A 129 7.21 -7.14 -18.17
CA LEU A 129 7.50 -6.84 -16.77
C LEU A 129 8.70 -5.88 -16.63
N GLY A 130 9.75 -6.07 -17.44
CA GLY A 130 10.88 -5.15 -17.47
C GLY A 130 10.54 -3.76 -18.00
N ALA A 131 9.71 -3.66 -19.03
CA ALA A 131 9.24 -2.39 -19.56
C ALA A 131 8.35 -1.64 -18.55
N ILE A 132 7.42 -2.36 -17.91
CA ILE A 132 6.59 -1.80 -16.83
C ILE A 132 7.48 -1.26 -15.71
N ALA A 133 8.40 -2.06 -15.19
CA ALA A 133 9.26 -1.66 -14.08
C ALA A 133 10.07 -0.39 -14.42
N ARG A 134 10.69 -0.32 -15.59
CA ARG A 134 11.42 0.87 -16.05
C ARG A 134 10.50 2.08 -16.19
N LEU A 135 9.32 1.89 -16.75
CA LEU A 135 8.39 2.99 -16.97
C LEU A 135 7.89 3.57 -15.65
N VAL A 136 7.39 2.73 -14.71
CA VAL A 136 6.86 3.22 -13.44
C VAL A 136 7.94 3.82 -12.54
N THR A 137 9.18 3.29 -12.55
CA THR A 137 10.28 3.85 -11.77
C THR A 137 10.83 5.14 -12.38
N SER A 138 10.70 5.35 -13.70
CA SER A 138 11.02 6.65 -14.33
C SER A 138 10.00 7.74 -14.02
N GLN A 139 8.83 7.37 -13.51
CA GLN A 139 7.69 8.25 -13.25
C GLN A 139 7.44 8.48 -11.75
N ILE A 140 8.41 8.22 -10.89
CA ILE A 140 8.31 8.44 -9.45
C ILE A 140 8.02 9.92 -9.17
N GLN A 141 7.01 10.19 -8.34
CA GLN A 141 6.63 11.54 -7.95
C GLN A 141 6.66 11.69 -6.44
N ASP A 142 7.23 12.80 -5.99
CA ASP A 142 7.12 13.21 -4.59
C ASP A 142 5.75 13.85 -4.38
N MET A 143 4.99 13.28 -3.45
CA MET A 143 3.65 13.74 -3.14
C MET A 143 3.68 14.49 -1.81
N ASP A 144 3.50 15.80 -1.85
CA ASP A 144 3.27 16.59 -0.66
C ASP A 144 2.06 16.02 0.10
N GLY A 145 2.31 15.44 1.27
CA GLY A 145 1.28 14.92 2.17
C GLY A 145 0.94 13.43 2.03
N SER A 146 1.86 12.58 1.60
CA SER A 146 1.64 11.12 1.66
C SER A 146 1.39 10.70 3.11
N THR A 147 0.17 10.28 3.39
CA THR A 147 -0.17 9.64 4.67
C THR A 147 0.49 8.27 4.71
N ALA A 148 1.59 8.14 5.43
CA ALA A 148 2.12 6.86 5.81
C ALA A 148 1.08 6.19 6.74
N GLY A 149 0.36 5.20 6.24
CA GLY A 149 -0.48 4.36 7.09
C GLY A 149 0.41 3.49 7.97
N LEU A 150 -0.04 3.23 9.19
CA LEU A 150 0.68 2.38 10.13
C LEU A 150 0.60 0.90 9.74
N ASP A 151 -0.46 0.49 9.02
CA ASP A 151 -0.76 -0.90 8.70
C ASP A 151 -1.12 -1.10 7.24
N GLY A 152 -0.74 -2.25 6.71
CA GLY A 152 -1.02 -2.64 5.33
C GLY A 152 0.17 -3.30 4.66
N VAL A 153 0.32 -3.10 3.36
CA VAL A 153 1.46 -3.59 2.59
C VAL A 153 2.14 -2.42 1.90
N VAL A 154 3.45 -2.29 2.10
CA VAL A 154 4.27 -1.40 1.30
C VAL A 154 4.90 -2.22 0.19
N TYR A 155 4.66 -1.79 -1.03
CA TYR A 155 5.24 -2.39 -2.22
C TYR A 155 6.39 -1.54 -2.73
N TYR A 156 7.50 -2.19 -3.07
CA TYR A 156 8.66 -1.54 -3.66
C TYR A 156 8.88 -2.11 -5.05
N PHE A 157 9.19 -1.24 -5.97
CA PHE A 157 9.47 -1.57 -7.37
C PHE A 157 10.82 -0.99 -7.73
N SER A 158 11.71 -1.79 -8.29
CA SER A 158 12.99 -1.30 -8.77
C SER A 158 13.33 -1.79 -10.16
N SER A 159 14.07 -0.96 -10.86
CA SER A 159 14.68 -1.24 -12.16
C SER A 159 16.01 -0.53 -12.28
N THR A 160 16.67 -0.69 -13.40
CA THR A 160 17.94 -0.04 -13.71
C THR A 160 17.73 1.04 -14.76
N ASP A 161 18.25 2.24 -14.50
CA ASP A 161 18.21 3.36 -15.44
C ASP A 161 19.21 3.20 -16.61
N ALA A 162 19.18 4.14 -17.57
CA ALA A 162 20.07 4.13 -18.71
C ALA A 162 21.57 4.28 -18.35
N LYS A 163 21.87 4.70 -17.12
CA LYS A 163 23.25 4.83 -16.59
C LYS A 163 23.71 3.61 -15.80
N GLY A 164 22.89 2.56 -15.73
CA GLY A 164 23.18 1.35 -14.96
C GLY A 164 22.92 1.50 -13.44
N LYS A 165 22.26 2.57 -12.98
CA LYS A 165 21.94 2.79 -11.57
C LYS A 165 20.55 2.24 -11.24
N GLU A 166 20.44 1.56 -10.10
CA GLU A 166 19.15 1.15 -9.59
C GLU A 166 18.30 2.37 -9.20
N ILE A 167 17.04 2.36 -9.66
CA ILE A 167 15.99 3.29 -9.25
C ILE A 167 14.92 2.48 -8.55
N MET A 168 14.47 2.95 -7.39
CA MET A 168 13.44 2.32 -6.59
C MET A 168 12.35 3.32 -6.22
N GLY A 169 11.10 2.91 -6.44
CA GLY A 169 9.91 3.60 -5.95
C GLY A 169 9.10 2.69 -5.06
N ARG A 170 8.24 3.28 -4.26
CA ARG A 170 7.33 2.55 -3.36
C ARG A 170 5.87 2.93 -3.60
N LYS A 171 4.96 2.06 -3.18
CA LYS A 171 3.53 2.34 -3.09
C LYS A 171 2.95 1.68 -1.86
N TRP A 172 2.34 2.48 -1.01
CA TRP A 172 1.54 1.95 0.09
C TRP A 172 0.10 1.83 -0.37
N LEU A 173 -0.51 0.64 -0.21
CA LEU A 173 -1.91 0.33 -0.51
C LEU A 173 -2.49 1.13 -1.71
N PRO A 174 -2.24 0.71 -2.95
CA PRO A 174 -2.76 1.42 -4.11
C PRO A 174 -4.29 1.46 -4.09
N MET A 175 -4.85 2.56 -4.58
CA MET A 175 -6.29 2.75 -4.63
C MET A 175 -6.91 1.84 -5.68
N LYS A 176 -8.11 1.31 -5.37
CA LYS A 176 -8.88 0.47 -6.30
C LYS A 176 -9.17 1.22 -7.61
N GLY A 177 -9.00 0.52 -8.74
CA GLY A 177 -9.22 1.05 -10.09
C GLY A 177 -8.09 1.91 -10.63
N THR A 178 -6.94 2.00 -9.91
CA THR A 178 -5.76 2.74 -10.37
C THR A 178 -4.79 1.84 -11.13
N LEU A 179 -3.90 2.45 -11.95
CA LEU A 179 -2.82 1.71 -12.60
C LEU A 179 -1.83 1.13 -11.60
N MET A 180 -1.66 1.76 -10.43
CA MET A 180 -0.81 1.24 -9.37
C MET A 180 -1.44 0.01 -8.69
N GLU A 181 -2.76 -0.08 -8.56
CA GLU A 181 -3.42 -1.31 -8.12
C GLU A 181 -3.17 -2.45 -9.11
N ARG A 182 -3.39 -2.18 -10.41
CA ARG A 182 -3.15 -3.19 -11.48
C ARG A 182 -1.68 -3.61 -11.54
N LEU A 183 -0.74 -2.69 -11.33
CA LEU A 183 0.68 -3.00 -11.20
C LEU A 183 0.94 -4.00 -10.07
N VAL A 184 0.37 -3.74 -8.89
CA VAL A 184 0.49 -4.65 -7.75
C VAL A 184 -0.12 -6.01 -8.06
N LEU A 185 -1.32 -6.06 -8.67
CA LEU A 185 -1.99 -7.31 -9.03
C LEU A 185 -1.18 -8.14 -10.04
N VAL A 186 -0.61 -7.49 -11.07
CA VAL A 186 0.29 -8.15 -12.05
C VAL A 186 1.52 -8.74 -11.34
N CYS A 187 2.16 -7.98 -10.46
CA CYS A 187 3.34 -8.44 -9.73
C CYS A 187 3.00 -9.55 -8.72
N GLN A 188 1.85 -9.47 -8.04
CA GLN A 188 1.37 -10.54 -7.16
C GLN A 188 1.07 -11.82 -7.94
N SER A 189 0.41 -11.73 -9.09
CA SER A 189 0.14 -12.90 -9.95
C SER A 189 1.44 -13.52 -10.45
N ALA A 190 2.43 -12.71 -10.83
CA ALA A 190 3.76 -13.20 -11.20
C ALA A 190 4.47 -13.90 -10.02
N TYR A 191 4.37 -13.34 -8.81
CA TYR A 191 4.87 -13.98 -7.60
C TYR A 191 4.17 -15.32 -7.34
N MET A 192 2.82 -15.37 -7.40
CA MET A 192 2.04 -16.60 -7.22
C MET A 192 2.40 -17.66 -8.26
N LEU A 193 2.61 -17.26 -9.53
CA LEU A 193 3.12 -18.16 -10.57
C LEU A 193 4.47 -18.78 -10.17
N SER A 194 5.38 -17.98 -9.60
CA SER A 194 6.68 -18.48 -9.12
C SER A 194 6.56 -19.45 -7.94
N GLN A 195 5.46 -19.37 -7.17
CA GLN A 195 5.17 -20.28 -6.07
C GLN A 195 4.59 -21.63 -6.53
N GLY A 196 4.23 -21.76 -7.81
CA GLY A 196 3.61 -22.95 -8.37
C GLY A 196 2.08 -22.92 -8.28
N GLU A 197 1.50 -21.77 -8.01
CA GLU A 197 0.06 -21.58 -8.05
C GLU A 197 -0.47 -21.71 -9.49
N ASN A 198 -1.73 -22.12 -9.64
CA ASN A 198 -2.37 -22.29 -10.93
C ASN A 198 -2.71 -20.94 -11.60
N ILE A 199 -1.69 -20.22 -11.98
CA ILE A 199 -1.79 -18.95 -12.71
C ILE A 199 -1.44 -19.19 -14.18
N SER A 200 -2.34 -18.80 -15.10
CA SER A 200 -2.05 -18.83 -16.53
C SER A 200 -0.99 -17.78 -16.87
N GLU A 201 0.18 -18.23 -17.33
CA GLU A 201 1.23 -17.32 -17.79
C GLU A 201 0.76 -16.47 -18.98
N GLN A 202 -0.02 -17.07 -19.88
CA GLN A 202 -0.58 -16.35 -21.02
C GLN A 202 -1.48 -15.20 -20.57
N ALA A 203 -2.43 -15.46 -19.67
CA ALA A 203 -3.32 -14.41 -19.15
C ALA A 203 -2.55 -13.33 -18.38
N LEU A 204 -1.52 -13.71 -17.64
CA LEU A 204 -0.62 -12.76 -16.98
C LEU A 204 0.14 -11.88 -17.98
N ALA A 205 0.63 -12.45 -19.08
CA ALA A 205 1.32 -11.70 -20.12
C ALA A 205 0.38 -10.74 -20.85
N GLU A 206 -0.85 -11.16 -21.10
CA GLU A 206 -1.89 -10.32 -21.71
C GLU A 206 -2.22 -9.12 -20.81
N GLU A 207 -2.42 -9.35 -19.49
CA GLU A 207 -2.68 -8.28 -18.53
C GLU A 207 -1.47 -7.35 -18.35
N ALA A 208 -0.25 -7.87 -18.30
CA ALA A 208 0.96 -7.08 -18.26
C ALA A 208 1.10 -6.18 -19.51
N ASN A 209 0.80 -6.70 -20.69
CA ASN A 209 0.82 -5.91 -21.92
C ASN A 209 -0.27 -4.83 -21.94
N ALA A 210 -1.47 -5.15 -21.46
CA ALA A 210 -2.56 -4.17 -21.34
C ALA A 210 -2.19 -3.04 -20.39
N LEU A 211 -1.65 -3.38 -19.22
CA LEU A 211 -1.16 -2.39 -18.26
C LEU A 211 -0.03 -1.53 -18.84
N LEU A 212 0.94 -2.14 -19.53
CA LEU A 212 2.04 -1.41 -20.15
C LEU A 212 1.52 -0.36 -21.13
N LYS A 213 0.58 -0.74 -22.00
CA LYS A 213 -0.03 0.17 -23.00
C LYS A 213 -0.71 1.37 -22.34
N GLU A 214 -1.43 1.16 -21.24
CA GLU A 214 -2.09 2.25 -20.51
C GLU A 214 -1.06 3.16 -19.79
N LEU A 215 -0.01 2.58 -19.20
CA LEU A 215 1.08 3.34 -18.62
C LEU A 215 1.83 4.18 -19.66
N GLU A 216 2.07 3.64 -20.87
CA GLU A 216 2.67 4.37 -21.98
C GLU A 216 1.78 5.51 -22.49
N THR A 217 0.45 5.28 -22.57
CA THR A 217 -0.52 6.29 -22.94
C THR A 217 -0.49 7.45 -21.94
N ARG A 218 -0.55 7.14 -20.65
CA ARG A 218 -0.43 8.13 -19.57
C ARG A 218 0.87 8.93 -19.67
N ALA A 219 1.99 8.27 -19.92
CA ALA A 219 3.28 8.90 -20.07
C ALA A 219 3.34 9.93 -21.21
N LYS A 220 2.65 9.63 -22.32
CA LYS A 220 2.55 10.53 -23.49
C LYS A 220 1.63 11.72 -23.21
N GLU A 221 0.53 11.50 -22.51
CA GLU A 221 -0.46 12.55 -22.19
C GLU A 221 0.04 13.53 -21.12
N GLN A 222 0.96 13.11 -20.26
CA GLN A 222 1.48 13.90 -19.15
C GLN A 222 3.02 14.01 -19.13
N PRO A 223 3.66 14.47 -20.20
CA PRO A 223 5.12 14.48 -20.32
C PRO A 223 5.83 15.38 -19.29
N ASP A 224 5.15 16.40 -18.77
CA ASP A 224 5.71 17.35 -17.80
C ASP A 224 5.64 16.86 -16.34
N ALA A 225 4.84 15.83 -16.06
CA ALA A 225 4.78 15.22 -14.74
C ALA A 225 6.14 14.62 -14.30
N TYR A 226 7.06 14.38 -15.25
CA TYR A 226 8.33 13.67 -15.07
C TYR A 226 9.59 14.54 -15.07
N LYS A 227 9.45 15.86 -15.24
CA LYS A 227 10.61 16.76 -15.41
C LYS A 227 11.29 17.17 -14.10
N LYS A 228 10.70 16.94 -12.94
CA LYS A 228 11.36 17.21 -11.66
C LYS A 228 12.23 16.01 -11.29
N PRO A 229 13.55 16.16 -11.14
CA PRO A 229 14.37 15.09 -10.60
C PRO A 229 13.86 14.79 -9.19
N VAL A 230 13.30 13.62 -9.01
CA VAL A 230 12.88 13.16 -7.70
C VAL A 230 14.16 12.77 -6.97
N TYR A 231 14.68 13.67 -6.17
CA TYR A 231 15.66 13.29 -5.17
C TYR A 231 14.94 12.36 -4.21
N VAL A 232 15.50 11.19 -4.08
CA VAL A 232 15.06 10.19 -3.13
C VAL A 232 15.21 10.79 -1.72
N GLY A 233 14.25 11.59 -1.33
CA GLY A 233 14.11 12.13 0.00
C GLY A 233 13.16 11.24 0.78
N ILE A 234 13.50 10.93 1.97
CA ILE A 234 12.91 9.93 2.80
C ILE A 234 11.82 10.46 3.67
N TYR A 235 10.70 9.81 3.66
CA TYR A 235 9.84 9.90 4.83
C TYR A 235 10.44 9.04 5.94
N SER A 236 10.90 9.69 6.98
CA SER A 236 11.13 9.04 8.25
C SER A 236 9.80 8.43 8.70
N VAL A 237 9.83 7.22 9.13
CA VAL A 237 9.01 6.78 10.23
C VAL A 237 9.51 7.61 11.42
N GLY A 238 8.79 8.65 11.67
CA GLY A 238 9.11 9.83 12.40
C GLY A 238 8.53 11.00 11.62
N VAL A 239 7.32 10.81 11.00
CA VAL A 239 6.42 11.94 10.87
C VAL A 239 6.28 12.35 12.33
N LYS A 240 6.94 13.46 12.66
CA LYS A 240 6.69 14.17 13.91
C LYS A 240 5.21 14.48 13.86
N GLN A 241 4.41 13.54 14.41
CA GLN A 241 2.98 13.75 14.48
C GLN A 241 2.83 15.01 15.32
N ARG A 242 2.13 15.97 14.77
CA ARG A 242 1.83 17.19 15.49
C ARG A 242 0.49 17.01 16.18
N SER A 243 0.43 17.41 17.42
CA SER A 243 -0.85 17.54 18.12
C SER A 243 -1.75 18.53 17.35
N PRO A 244 -3.06 18.54 17.56
CA PRO A 244 -3.96 19.57 17.01
C PRO A 244 -3.50 21.00 17.32
N SER A 245 -2.68 21.21 18.34
CA SER A 245 -2.05 22.48 18.69
C SER A 245 -0.78 22.81 17.88
N GLY A 246 -0.38 21.94 16.93
CA GLY A 246 0.80 22.13 16.08
C GLY A 246 2.14 21.76 16.70
N LYS A 247 2.16 21.30 17.96
CA LYS A 247 3.37 20.86 18.68
C LYS A 247 3.74 19.43 18.29
N GLU A 248 5.05 19.13 18.34
CA GLU A 248 5.57 17.81 18.06
C GLU A 248 5.14 16.80 19.15
N ILE A 249 4.69 15.61 18.73
CA ILE A 249 4.37 14.49 19.60
C ILE A 249 5.66 13.70 19.85
N GLU A 250 6.00 13.51 21.12
CA GLU A 250 7.20 12.79 21.57
C GLU A 250 6.94 11.30 21.71
N GLU A 251 5.77 10.94 22.24
CA GLU A 251 5.30 9.56 22.32
C GLU A 251 3.93 9.44 21.67
N LEU A 252 3.79 8.41 20.83
CA LEU A 252 2.53 8.14 20.12
C LEU A 252 1.49 7.50 21.04
N PRO A 253 0.20 7.76 20.80
CA PRO A 253 -0.85 7.09 21.55
C PRO A 253 -0.84 5.59 21.23
N HIS A 254 -1.16 4.75 22.22
CA HIS A 254 -1.21 3.31 22.07
C HIS A 254 -2.28 2.67 22.96
N LEU A 255 -2.73 1.47 22.60
CA LEU A 255 -3.56 0.65 23.49
C LEU A 255 -2.70 0.06 24.62
N PRO A 256 -3.17 0.05 25.88
CA PRO A 256 -2.35 -0.39 27.02
C PRO A 256 -1.89 -1.84 26.93
N ASP A 257 -2.76 -2.76 26.49
CA ASP A 257 -2.54 -4.21 26.60
C ASP A 257 -2.44 -4.94 25.27
N SER A 258 -2.54 -4.23 24.14
CA SER A 258 -2.48 -4.85 22.81
C SER A 258 -2.15 -3.82 21.73
N CYS A 259 -1.66 -4.27 20.58
CA CYS A 259 -1.63 -3.38 19.43
C CYS A 259 -3.04 -3.24 18.81
N PRO A 260 -3.37 -2.10 18.18
CA PRO A 260 -4.69 -1.87 17.58
C PRO A 260 -5.12 -2.96 16.61
N ASN A 261 -4.18 -3.57 15.91
CA ASN A 261 -4.46 -4.61 14.92
C ASN A 261 -4.83 -5.95 15.54
N GLU A 262 -4.19 -6.33 16.64
CA GLU A 262 -4.58 -7.50 17.43
C GLU A 262 -5.97 -7.31 18.00
N TYR A 263 -6.26 -6.09 18.48
CA TYR A 263 -7.59 -5.74 18.97
C TYR A 263 -8.65 -5.90 17.88
N VAL A 264 -8.37 -5.37 16.67
CA VAL A 264 -9.23 -5.52 15.49
C VAL A 264 -9.37 -6.99 15.10
N ALA A 265 -8.26 -7.70 14.93
CA ALA A 265 -8.26 -9.09 14.53
C ALA A 265 -9.05 -9.98 15.48
N ALA A 266 -9.03 -9.68 16.79
CA ALA A 266 -9.78 -10.41 17.79
C ALA A 266 -11.30 -10.16 17.76
N ARG A 267 -11.76 -9.03 17.22
CA ARG A 267 -13.15 -8.54 17.33
C ARG A 267 -13.87 -8.32 16.00
N ILE A 268 -13.14 -8.34 14.90
CA ILE A 268 -13.71 -8.15 13.56
C ILE A 268 -14.80 -9.18 13.28
N VAL A 269 -15.95 -8.71 12.82
CA VAL A 269 -17.04 -9.52 12.30
C VAL A 269 -17.15 -9.25 10.81
N TYR A 270 -16.89 -10.27 10.01
CA TYR A 270 -16.95 -10.10 8.56
C TYR A 270 -18.42 -10.01 8.11
N PRO A 271 -18.80 -8.98 7.32
CA PRO A 271 -20.15 -8.89 6.79
C PRO A 271 -20.50 -10.15 5.97
N ALA A 272 -21.62 -10.81 6.33
CA ALA A 272 -21.95 -12.15 5.84
C ALA A 272 -22.04 -12.23 4.31
N ASP A 273 -22.67 -11.25 3.67
CA ASP A 273 -22.82 -11.21 2.21
C ASP A 273 -21.49 -11.06 1.48
N LEU A 274 -20.58 -10.25 2.03
CA LEU A 274 -19.26 -10.02 1.46
C LEU A 274 -18.35 -11.25 1.70
N LEU A 275 -18.50 -11.91 2.86
CA LEU A 275 -17.80 -13.16 3.16
C LEU A 275 -18.23 -14.29 2.24
N ALA A 276 -19.54 -14.45 2.01
CA ALA A 276 -20.10 -15.45 1.12
C ALA A 276 -19.61 -15.27 -0.33
N LYS A 277 -19.47 -14.03 -0.77
CA LYS A 277 -18.96 -13.67 -2.10
C LYS A 277 -17.41 -13.63 -2.16
N ASN A 278 -16.73 -13.97 -1.08
CA ASN A 278 -15.26 -13.91 -0.95
C ASN A 278 -14.66 -12.53 -1.31
N ILE A 279 -15.40 -11.44 -1.01
CA ILE A 279 -14.98 -10.08 -1.33
C ILE A 279 -14.03 -9.56 -0.26
N SER A 280 -12.81 -9.19 -0.65
CA SER A 280 -11.81 -8.54 0.19
C SER A 280 -11.92 -7.02 0.12
N GLY A 281 -11.42 -6.34 1.15
CA GLY A 281 -11.38 -4.88 1.16
C GLY A 281 -10.77 -4.31 2.43
N TYR A 282 -11.04 -3.03 2.67
CA TYR A 282 -10.57 -2.33 3.87
C TYR A 282 -11.47 -1.14 4.21
N ALA A 283 -11.31 -0.66 5.43
CA ALA A 283 -11.78 0.65 5.87
C ALA A 283 -10.66 1.42 6.57
N LEU A 284 -10.56 2.72 6.32
CA LEU A 284 -9.71 3.67 7.06
C LEU A 284 -10.62 4.47 7.97
N CYS A 285 -10.41 4.34 9.27
CA CYS A 285 -11.13 5.08 10.28
C CYS A 285 -10.20 6.08 10.97
N GLU A 286 -10.55 7.36 10.96
CA GLU A 286 -9.83 8.40 11.69
C GLU A 286 -10.60 8.80 12.95
N PHE A 287 -9.89 9.06 14.03
CA PHE A 287 -10.42 9.53 15.30
C PHE A 287 -9.40 10.32 16.09
N THR A 288 -9.88 11.13 17.01
CA THR A 288 -9.03 11.83 17.97
C THR A 288 -8.94 11.03 19.24
N ILE A 289 -7.75 10.91 19.82
CA ILE A 289 -7.51 10.42 21.17
C ILE A 289 -7.19 11.65 22.01
N ASP A 290 -8.04 11.93 22.99
CA ASP A 290 -7.82 13.07 23.87
C ASP A 290 -6.74 12.78 24.93
N LYS A 291 -6.39 13.80 25.69
CA LYS A 291 -5.37 13.71 26.77
C LYS A 291 -5.77 12.76 27.92
N GLU A 292 -7.03 12.37 28.01
CA GLU A 292 -7.54 11.35 28.94
C GLU A 292 -7.57 9.94 28.32
N GLY A 293 -7.17 9.80 27.05
CA GLY A 293 -7.15 8.53 26.30
C GLY A 293 -8.51 8.13 25.70
N VAL A 294 -9.49 9.04 25.70
CA VAL A 294 -10.82 8.76 25.17
C VAL A 294 -10.86 8.99 23.66
N ILE A 295 -11.48 8.07 22.94
CA ILE A 295 -11.68 8.21 21.49
C ILE A 295 -12.82 9.18 21.24
N LEU A 296 -12.56 10.20 20.42
CA LEU A 296 -13.51 11.22 20.03
C LEU A 296 -13.67 11.26 18.51
N ARG A 297 -14.89 11.54 18.03
CA ARG A 297 -15.22 11.81 16.63
C ARG A 297 -14.71 10.76 15.63
N PRO A 298 -14.93 9.45 15.86
CA PRO A 298 -14.54 8.46 14.88
C PRO A 298 -15.37 8.62 13.60
N HIS A 299 -14.67 8.63 12.47
CA HIS A 299 -15.28 8.74 11.14
C HIS A 299 -14.46 7.98 10.10
N ILE A 300 -15.12 7.62 8.99
CA ILE A 300 -14.47 6.89 7.91
C ILE A 300 -13.87 7.87 6.90
N LEU A 301 -12.56 7.80 6.73
CA LEU A 301 -11.87 8.52 5.65
C LEU A 301 -12.12 7.82 4.30
N LYS A 302 -12.10 6.48 4.31
CA LYS A 302 -12.25 5.68 3.12
C LYS A 302 -12.67 4.25 3.45
N SER A 303 -13.50 3.66 2.59
CA SER A 303 -13.82 2.24 2.64
C SER A 303 -14.07 1.70 1.23
N THR A 304 -13.77 0.41 1.04
CA THR A 304 -14.08 -0.29 -0.22
C THR A 304 -15.54 -0.71 -0.31
N HIS A 305 -16.23 -0.86 0.83
CA HIS A 305 -17.66 -1.21 0.92
C HIS A 305 -18.26 -0.54 2.14
N PRO A 306 -19.55 -0.10 2.07
CA PRO A 306 -20.25 0.51 3.22
C PRO A 306 -20.25 -0.38 4.46
N GLU A 307 -20.45 -1.68 4.29
CA GLU A 307 -20.49 -2.67 5.37
C GLU A 307 -19.15 -2.78 6.11
N PHE A 308 -18.04 -2.62 5.39
CA PHE A 308 -16.71 -2.55 6.01
C PHE A 308 -16.52 -1.26 6.81
N ALA A 309 -17.08 -0.15 6.32
CA ALA A 309 -17.07 1.11 7.04
C ALA A 309 -17.84 1.02 8.37
N GLU A 310 -19.02 0.42 8.35
CA GLU A 310 -19.86 0.22 9.53
C GLU A 310 -19.16 -0.64 10.58
N GLU A 311 -18.57 -1.76 10.15
CA GLU A 311 -17.84 -2.66 11.04
C GLU A 311 -16.58 -2.00 11.63
N ALA A 312 -15.82 -1.26 10.84
CA ALA A 312 -14.65 -0.53 11.33
C ALA A 312 -15.04 0.52 12.38
N LEU A 313 -16.13 1.27 12.15
CA LEU A 313 -16.66 2.23 13.13
C LEU A 313 -17.16 1.54 14.41
N ARG A 314 -17.80 0.38 14.29
CA ARG A 314 -18.21 -0.41 15.46
C ARG A 314 -16.99 -0.77 16.31
N ILE A 315 -15.96 -1.33 15.70
CA ILE A 315 -14.73 -1.74 16.39
C ILE A 315 -14.09 -0.55 17.12
N VAL A 316 -13.93 0.58 16.43
CA VAL A 316 -13.31 1.78 17.02
C VAL A 316 -14.10 2.32 18.20
N LYS A 317 -15.43 2.32 18.11
CA LYS A 317 -16.32 2.78 19.21
C LYS A 317 -16.27 1.87 20.45
N GLU A 318 -15.89 0.61 20.28
CA GLU A 318 -15.77 -0.37 21.36
C GLU A 318 -14.35 -0.45 21.94
N MET A 319 -13.37 0.28 21.39
CA MET A 319 -12.02 0.30 21.93
C MET A 319 -11.98 0.86 23.35
N PRO A 320 -11.15 0.30 24.22
CA PRO A 320 -10.91 0.84 25.56
C PRO A 320 -10.20 2.18 25.49
N LYS A 321 -10.02 2.82 26.61
CA LYS A 321 -9.17 4.00 26.71
C LYS A 321 -7.74 3.69 26.29
N TRP A 322 -7.17 4.60 25.52
CA TRP A 322 -5.79 4.56 25.08
C TRP A 322 -4.85 5.22 26.08
N THR A 323 -3.59 4.88 26.02
CA THR A 323 -2.55 5.74 26.60
C THR A 323 -2.39 6.94 25.64
N PRO A 324 -2.59 8.19 26.10
CA PRO A 324 -2.55 9.35 25.22
C PRO A 324 -1.14 9.66 24.73
N ALA A 325 -1.05 10.42 23.64
CA ALA A 325 0.20 10.96 23.15
C ALA A 325 0.86 11.90 24.17
N LEU A 326 2.19 12.01 24.15
CA LEU A 326 2.92 12.97 24.98
C LEU A 326 3.51 14.11 24.13
N VAL A 327 3.36 15.34 24.64
CA VAL A 327 3.93 16.57 24.10
C VAL A 327 4.57 17.35 25.24
N GLY A 328 5.90 17.52 25.21
CA GLY A 328 6.64 18.11 26.34
C GLY A 328 6.47 17.33 27.63
N GLY A 329 6.43 15.99 27.55
CA GLY A 329 6.23 15.08 28.67
C GLY A 329 4.82 15.12 29.29
N LYS A 330 3.84 15.77 28.64
CA LYS A 330 2.46 15.89 29.14
C LYS A 330 1.47 15.24 28.18
N PRO A 331 0.41 14.56 28.68
CA PRO A 331 -0.66 14.04 27.85
C PRO A 331 -1.29 15.11 26.95
N ALA A 332 -1.50 14.77 25.68
CA ALA A 332 -2.01 15.69 24.68
C ALA A 332 -2.96 14.98 23.71
N ASP A 333 -3.89 15.75 23.16
CA ASP A 333 -4.77 15.28 22.08
C ASP A 333 -3.94 14.93 20.85
N SER A 334 -4.32 13.85 20.18
CA SER A 334 -3.69 13.37 18.96
C SER A 334 -4.71 12.78 17.99
N THR A 335 -4.42 12.81 16.70
CA THR A 335 -5.24 12.15 15.68
C THR A 335 -4.61 10.79 15.36
N TYR A 336 -5.43 9.78 15.26
CA TYR A 336 -5.04 8.42 14.89
C TYR A 336 -5.86 7.94 13.69
N THR A 337 -5.18 7.29 12.73
CA THR A 337 -5.84 6.65 11.60
C THR A 337 -5.63 5.15 11.69
N LEU A 338 -6.73 4.41 11.83
CA LEU A 338 -6.75 2.96 11.91
C LEU A 338 -7.11 2.36 10.55
N TYR A 339 -6.27 1.46 10.07
CA TYR A 339 -6.57 0.62 8.91
C TYR A 339 -7.19 -0.70 9.37
N VAL A 340 -8.38 -1.01 8.88
CA VAL A 340 -9.11 -2.25 9.17
C VAL A 340 -9.18 -3.09 7.90
N PRO A 341 -8.35 -4.15 7.76
CA PRO A 341 -8.37 -5.03 6.60
C PRO A 341 -9.48 -6.08 6.71
N PHE A 342 -10.15 -6.36 5.60
CA PHE A 342 -11.13 -7.42 5.46
C PHE A 342 -10.61 -8.45 4.45
N ARG A 343 -10.17 -9.60 4.96
CA ARG A 343 -9.62 -10.72 4.18
C ARG A 343 -10.36 -12.00 4.50
N PRO A 344 -11.18 -12.54 3.58
CA PRO A 344 -12.05 -13.70 3.87
C PRO A 344 -11.29 -14.92 4.35
N GLN A 345 -10.12 -15.21 3.76
CA GLN A 345 -9.32 -16.38 4.11
C GLN A 345 -8.78 -16.29 5.54
N LEU A 346 -8.13 -15.16 5.87
CA LEU A 346 -7.60 -14.93 7.22
C LEU A 346 -8.71 -14.94 8.28
N TYR A 347 -9.87 -14.35 7.96
CA TYR A 347 -11.01 -14.38 8.86
C TYR A 347 -11.50 -15.81 9.14
N LYS A 348 -11.61 -16.66 8.10
CA LYS A 348 -12.02 -18.06 8.25
C LYS A 348 -11.02 -18.85 9.10
N GLU A 349 -9.71 -18.62 8.92
CA GLU A 349 -8.65 -19.21 9.73
C GLU A 349 -8.76 -18.78 11.19
N GLN A 350 -8.87 -17.49 11.46
CA GLN A 350 -9.02 -16.94 12.81
C GLN A 350 -10.27 -17.46 13.52
N VAL A 351 -11.41 -17.58 12.83
CA VAL A 351 -12.64 -18.16 13.40
C VAL A 351 -12.45 -19.63 13.75
N ARG A 352 -11.74 -20.37 12.90
CA ARG A 352 -11.43 -21.79 13.15
C ARG A 352 -10.52 -21.95 14.37
N GLU A 353 -9.48 -21.13 14.50
CA GLU A 353 -8.58 -21.13 15.65
C GLU A 353 -9.29 -20.79 16.96
N ARG A 354 -10.16 -19.75 16.94
CA ARG A 354 -11.00 -19.38 18.08
C ARG A 354 -11.99 -20.49 18.45
N GLY A 355 -12.51 -21.22 17.47
CA GLY A 355 -13.41 -22.37 17.68
C GLY A 355 -12.71 -23.59 18.28
N LEU A 356 -11.42 -23.77 18.00
CA LEU A 356 -10.59 -24.82 18.58
C LEU A 356 -10.16 -24.48 20.01
N SER A 357 -9.84 -23.21 20.29
CA SER A 357 -9.45 -22.73 21.63
C SER A 357 -10.59 -22.74 22.66
N LYS A 358 -11.85 -22.92 22.26
CA LYS A 358 -13.01 -23.03 23.16
C LYS A 358 -13.37 -24.48 23.52
N LYS A 359 -12.62 -25.47 23.03
CA LYS A 359 -12.87 -26.90 23.27
C LYS A 359 -11.88 -27.56 24.23
N ASP A 360 -10.92 -26.81 24.74
CA ASP A 360 -10.00 -27.17 25.83
C ASP A 360 -10.40 -26.37 27.10
#